data_a03238cb90ff7ffc7e944ddc44f44925
#
_entry.id   a03238cb90ff7ffc7e944ddc44f44925
#
_cell.length_a   1.000
_cell.length_b   1.000
_cell.length_c   1.000
_cell.angle_alpha   90.00
_cell.angle_beta   90.00
_cell.angle_gamma   90.00
#
_symmetry.space_group_name_H-M   'P 1'
#
loop_
_entity.id
_entity.type
_entity.pdbx_description
1 polymer ?
#
loop_
_entity_poly.entity_id
_entity_poly.type
_entity_poly.pdbx_seq_one_letter_code
_entity_poly.pdbx_strand_id
1 'polypeptide(L)'
;MHVLLTGHAGLLISTGDTTILCDPWFSPAYLGSWFPFPDNAGIDPARLAAPRYLYISHLHKDHFDRRFLAEHVDKSATVLLPEFPVDDLRAALEEVGFHRFVTTRNGVPVDLDGVRVMIVAATSPSDGPIGDSVLAVDDGECRLLNQNDCHPRDPSVLGRLGPYDLHLLQYSGAIWYPMVYRLDPGAKAELARAKRERQVARALGYIRAVGAARVVPFAGPPAFLDPALFALNDVGRDPANIFLDQPQFLDMMAAAGMDQGVLAVAGSELELAPGRLEVTHAVDPAAVWGDKAAYLRAYQERRKAQLEAERPQPALAAGRGGEDLAAALAAWW
;
A
#
# COMPACT_ATOMS: atom_id res chain seq x y z
N MET A 1 -14.22 3.30 15.91
CA MET A 1 -13.00 2.71 15.28
C MET A 1 -12.00 3.81 15.00
N HIS A 2 -10.75 3.65 15.41
CA HIS A 2 -9.65 4.59 15.12
C HIS A 2 -8.68 3.95 14.11
N VAL A 3 -8.19 4.74 13.14
CA VAL A 3 -7.28 4.26 12.09
C VAL A 3 -6.13 5.25 11.92
N LEU A 4 -4.89 4.79 12.15
CA LEU A 4 -3.68 5.54 11.82
C LEU A 4 -3.18 5.07 10.45
N LEU A 5 -3.03 5.98 9.49
CA LEU A 5 -2.36 5.69 8.22
C LEU A 5 -0.85 5.71 8.43
N THR A 6 -0.18 4.60 8.15
CA THR A 6 1.28 4.53 8.31
C THR A 6 2.05 4.81 7.02
N GLY A 7 1.33 5.03 5.92
CA GLY A 7 1.87 5.34 4.60
C GLY A 7 1.65 4.19 3.61
N HIS A 8 1.57 4.51 2.32
CA HIS A 8 1.22 3.59 1.24
C HIS A 8 -0.07 2.81 1.58
N ALA A 9 -0.01 1.48 1.75
CA ALA A 9 -1.12 0.63 2.17
C ALA A 9 -1.15 0.35 3.68
N GLY A 10 -0.23 0.93 4.44
CA GLY A 10 -0.07 0.67 5.86
C GLY A 10 -1.12 1.33 6.73
N LEU A 11 -1.72 0.53 7.64
CA LEU A 11 -2.74 0.97 8.60
C LEU A 11 -2.49 0.35 9.98
N LEU A 12 -2.78 1.11 11.04
CA LEU A 12 -3.07 0.54 12.35
C LEU A 12 -4.55 0.81 12.65
N ILE A 13 -5.35 -0.23 12.70
CA ILE A 13 -6.78 -0.17 13.03
C ILE A 13 -6.92 -0.52 14.52
N SER A 14 -7.58 0.35 15.30
CA SER A 14 -7.84 0.14 16.72
C SER A 14 -9.33 0.24 16.99
N THR A 15 -9.88 -0.74 17.69
CA THR A 15 -11.28 -0.78 18.07
C THR A 15 -11.48 -1.59 19.35
N GLY A 16 -12.09 -1.00 20.38
CA GLY A 16 -12.10 -1.59 21.71
C GLY A 16 -10.68 -1.93 22.19
N ASP A 17 -10.46 -3.17 22.61
CA ASP A 17 -9.15 -3.68 23.05
C ASP A 17 -8.36 -4.38 21.90
N THR A 18 -8.87 -4.33 20.67
CA THR A 18 -8.28 -5.02 19.51
C THR A 18 -7.54 -4.04 18.61
N THR A 19 -6.35 -4.45 18.16
CA THR A 19 -5.54 -3.71 17.19
C THR A 19 -5.14 -4.62 16.04
N ILE A 20 -5.23 -4.10 14.81
CA ILE A 20 -4.81 -4.80 13.57
C ILE A 20 -3.80 -3.91 12.85
N LEU A 21 -2.55 -4.36 12.76
CA LEU A 21 -1.53 -3.71 11.94
C LEU A 21 -1.57 -4.30 10.54
N CYS A 22 -1.71 -3.46 9.53
CA CYS A 22 -1.80 -3.85 8.12
C CYS A 22 -0.61 -3.29 7.35
N ASP A 23 0.06 -4.10 6.54
CA ASP A 23 1.07 -3.74 5.53
C ASP A 23 2.03 -2.61 5.96
N PRO A 24 2.73 -2.70 7.13
CA PRO A 24 3.62 -1.64 7.59
C PRO A 24 4.86 -1.58 6.70
N TRP A 25 5.02 -0.47 5.96
CA TRP A 25 6.16 -0.23 5.09
C TRP A 25 6.93 1.05 5.47
N PHE A 26 8.19 0.91 5.88
CA PHE A 26 9.07 1.97 6.36
C PHE A 26 10.47 1.94 5.75
N SER A 27 10.94 0.76 5.30
CA SER A 27 12.25 0.56 4.70
C SER A 27 12.21 0.79 3.19
N PRO A 28 13.32 1.23 2.57
CA PRO A 28 13.37 1.32 1.12
C PRO A 28 13.07 -0.02 0.45
N ALA A 29 12.24 0.00 -0.59
CA ALA A 29 11.90 -1.19 -1.36
C ALA A 29 12.58 -1.19 -2.74
N TYR A 30 12.63 -2.36 -3.38
CA TYR A 30 13.11 -2.54 -4.76
C TYR A 30 14.48 -1.91 -5.01
N LEU A 31 15.51 -2.34 -4.23
CA LEU A 31 16.90 -1.84 -4.28
C LEU A 31 17.02 -0.34 -3.99
N GLY A 32 16.25 0.15 -3.03
CA GLY A 32 16.25 1.56 -2.66
C GLY A 32 15.68 2.50 -3.72
N SER A 33 14.92 1.97 -4.70
CA SER A 33 14.27 2.80 -5.71
C SER A 33 12.95 3.39 -5.25
N TRP A 34 12.27 2.74 -4.29
CA TRP A 34 10.97 3.13 -3.77
C TRP A 34 11.05 3.49 -2.29
N PHE A 35 10.42 4.59 -1.94
CA PHE A 35 10.22 5.04 -0.56
C PHE A 35 8.74 5.34 -0.32
N PRO A 36 8.22 5.18 0.92
CA PRO A 36 6.88 5.63 1.26
C PRO A 36 6.64 7.09 0.88
N PHE A 37 5.46 7.43 0.40
CA PHE A 37 5.12 8.81 0.08
C PHE A 37 3.71 9.15 0.59
N PRO A 38 3.55 10.27 1.32
CA PRO A 38 4.61 11.12 1.91
C PRO A 38 5.52 10.39 2.89
N ASP A 39 6.65 11.05 3.30
CA ASP A 39 7.60 10.53 4.27
C ASP A 39 6.90 10.15 5.59
N ASN A 40 7.05 8.91 6.00
CA ASN A 40 6.44 8.37 7.22
C ASN A 40 7.41 8.23 8.40
N ALA A 41 8.62 8.76 8.30
CA ALA A 41 9.63 8.68 9.37
C ALA A 41 9.20 9.36 10.68
N GLY A 42 8.23 10.25 10.64
CA GLY A 42 7.68 10.89 11.83
C GLY A 42 6.76 10.01 12.68
N ILE A 43 6.40 8.82 12.18
CA ILE A 43 5.57 7.87 12.94
C ILE A 43 6.47 7.08 13.88
N ASP A 44 6.18 7.13 15.19
CA ASP A 44 6.93 6.36 16.18
C ASP A 44 6.64 4.86 16.00
N PRO A 45 7.67 4.04 15.71
CA PRO A 45 7.49 2.58 15.60
C PRO A 45 6.93 1.93 16.87
N ALA A 46 7.14 2.51 18.04
CA ALA A 46 6.59 1.99 19.30
C ALA A 46 5.06 1.93 19.30
N ARG A 47 4.39 2.82 18.54
CA ARG A 47 2.92 2.78 18.37
C ARG A 47 2.45 1.53 17.62
N LEU A 48 3.32 0.92 16.83
CA LEU A 48 3.04 -0.22 15.94
C LEU A 48 3.61 -1.54 16.48
N ALA A 49 4.32 -1.48 17.61
CA ALA A 49 5.16 -2.58 18.07
C ALA A 49 4.39 -3.80 18.59
N ALA A 50 3.24 -3.61 19.21
CA ALA A 50 2.50 -4.68 19.88
C ALA A 50 1.03 -4.80 19.38
N PRO A 51 0.80 -5.03 18.08
CA PRO A 51 -0.54 -5.25 17.59
C PRO A 51 -1.07 -6.61 18.05
N ARG A 52 -2.37 -6.68 18.35
CA ARG A 52 -3.04 -7.95 18.63
C ARG A 52 -3.02 -8.86 17.40
N TYR A 53 -3.29 -8.27 16.23
CA TYR A 53 -3.29 -8.96 14.94
C TYR A 53 -2.37 -8.25 13.95
N LEU A 54 -1.70 -9.04 13.11
CA LEU A 54 -0.95 -8.58 11.95
C LEU A 54 -1.65 -9.09 10.69
N TYR A 55 -1.86 -8.21 9.73
CA TYR A 55 -2.35 -8.56 8.40
C TYR A 55 -1.35 -8.09 7.36
N ILE A 56 -0.89 -8.99 6.51
CA ILE A 56 -0.10 -8.71 5.31
C ILE A 56 -0.91 -9.15 4.10
N SER A 57 -1.24 -8.20 3.24
CA SER A 57 -2.09 -8.45 2.08
C SER A 57 -1.43 -9.40 1.08
N HIS A 58 -0.12 -9.22 0.83
CA HIS A 58 0.70 -10.02 -0.08
C HIS A 58 2.20 -9.76 0.10
N LEU A 59 3.04 -10.43 -0.70
CA LEU A 59 4.51 -10.44 -0.53
C LEU A 59 5.27 -9.30 -1.24
N HIS A 60 4.63 -8.35 -1.88
CA HIS A 60 5.35 -7.22 -2.45
C HIS A 60 6.06 -6.42 -1.35
N LYS A 61 7.25 -5.90 -1.66
CA LYS A 61 8.16 -5.29 -0.65
C LYS A 61 7.66 -3.98 -0.06
N ASP A 62 6.73 -3.34 -0.70
CA ASP A 62 6.01 -2.15 -0.24
C ASP A 62 4.77 -2.47 0.63
N HIS A 63 4.51 -3.77 0.88
CA HIS A 63 3.51 -4.30 1.82
C HIS A 63 4.15 -5.21 2.87
N PHE A 64 5.07 -6.07 2.48
CA PHE A 64 5.84 -6.94 3.35
C PHE A 64 7.24 -6.36 3.62
N ASP A 65 7.33 -5.41 4.55
CA ASP A 65 8.62 -4.88 5.03
C ASP A 65 9.23 -5.83 6.06
N ARG A 66 10.01 -6.80 5.57
CA ARG A 66 10.67 -7.81 6.40
C ARG A 66 11.52 -7.19 7.51
N ARG A 67 12.22 -6.08 7.21
CA ARG A 67 13.10 -5.41 8.16
C ARG A 67 12.30 -4.76 9.28
N PHE A 68 11.29 -3.97 8.95
CA PHE A 68 10.42 -3.33 9.94
C PHE A 68 9.72 -4.37 10.82
N LEU A 69 9.15 -5.41 10.20
CA LEU A 69 8.52 -6.52 10.92
C LEU A 69 9.49 -7.23 11.87
N ALA A 70 10.76 -7.46 11.45
CA ALA A 70 11.76 -8.13 12.27
C ALA A 70 12.19 -7.29 13.46
N GLU A 71 12.44 -5.99 13.24
CA GLU A 71 13.06 -5.10 14.22
C GLU A 71 12.03 -4.48 15.19
N HIS A 72 10.78 -4.24 14.77
CA HIS A 72 9.85 -3.40 15.52
C HIS A 72 8.55 -4.08 15.95
N VAL A 73 8.12 -5.17 15.31
CA VAL A 73 6.83 -5.80 15.62
C VAL A 73 7.00 -7.02 16.52
N ASP A 74 6.23 -7.07 17.62
CA ASP A 74 6.22 -8.21 18.55
C ASP A 74 5.75 -9.49 17.85
N LYS A 75 6.54 -10.54 17.97
CA LYS A 75 6.30 -11.85 17.35
C LYS A 75 5.17 -12.63 18.03
N SER A 76 4.65 -12.14 19.16
CA SER A 76 3.45 -12.69 19.81
C SER A 76 2.15 -12.30 19.07
N ALA A 77 2.19 -11.33 18.15
CA ALA A 77 1.05 -10.98 17.31
C ALA A 77 0.51 -12.20 16.54
N THR A 78 -0.80 -12.31 16.43
CA THR A 78 -1.45 -13.35 15.63
C THR A 78 -1.63 -12.84 14.19
N VAL A 79 -1.08 -13.57 13.22
CA VAL A 79 -1.20 -13.21 11.81
C VAL A 79 -2.54 -13.66 11.24
N LEU A 80 -3.26 -12.74 10.63
CA LEU A 80 -4.46 -13.01 9.82
C LEU A 80 -4.00 -13.40 8.41
N LEU A 81 -4.06 -14.69 8.08
CA LEU A 81 -3.49 -15.22 6.85
C LEU A 81 -4.57 -15.41 5.79
N PRO A 82 -4.42 -14.78 4.59
CA PRO A 82 -5.28 -15.05 3.45
C PRO A 82 -5.21 -16.51 2.99
N GLU A 83 -6.29 -17.04 2.44
CA GLU A 83 -6.33 -18.38 1.82
C GLU A 83 -5.73 -18.31 0.41
N PHE A 84 -4.40 -18.32 0.32
CA PHE A 84 -3.69 -18.43 -0.94
C PHE A 84 -3.42 -19.89 -1.32
N PRO A 85 -3.28 -20.22 -2.61
CA PRO A 85 -3.00 -21.58 -3.06
C PRO A 85 -1.56 -22.03 -2.78
N VAL A 86 -0.67 -21.10 -2.36
CA VAL A 86 0.72 -21.36 -1.98
C VAL A 86 1.01 -20.78 -0.61
N ASP A 87 1.96 -21.39 0.12
CA ASP A 87 2.30 -21.04 1.51
C ASP A 87 3.43 -19.97 1.61
N ASP A 88 3.80 -19.32 0.52
CA ASP A 88 4.95 -18.41 0.45
C ASP A 88 4.84 -17.27 1.47
N LEU A 89 3.64 -16.68 1.64
CA LEU A 89 3.41 -15.62 2.63
C LEU A 89 3.59 -16.15 4.06
N ARG A 90 3.04 -17.32 4.37
CA ARG A 90 3.23 -17.97 5.66
C ARG A 90 4.71 -18.24 5.93
N ALA A 91 5.40 -18.88 4.98
CA ALA A 91 6.82 -19.20 5.11
C ALA A 91 7.67 -17.95 5.34
N ALA A 92 7.43 -16.87 4.59
CA ALA A 92 8.13 -15.60 4.76
C ALA A 92 7.89 -14.99 6.15
N LEU A 93 6.68 -15.09 6.69
CA LEU A 93 6.34 -14.61 8.04
C LEU A 93 6.96 -15.48 9.13
N GLU A 94 7.00 -16.80 8.94
CA GLU A 94 7.68 -17.75 9.85
C GLU A 94 9.20 -17.47 9.92
N GLU A 95 9.83 -17.13 8.78
CA GLU A 95 11.24 -16.72 8.73
C GLU A 95 11.51 -15.40 9.48
N VAL A 96 10.52 -14.49 9.57
CA VAL A 96 10.59 -13.27 10.39
C VAL A 96 10.41 -13.58 11.88
N GLY A 97 9.84 -14.73 12.23
CA GLY A 97 9.62 -15.19 13.60
C GLY A 97 8.17 -15.20 14.06
N PHE A 98 7.20 -15.00 13.17
CA PHE A 98 5.77 -15.15 13.52
C PHE A 98 5.37 -16.62 13.45
N HIS A 99 4.68 -17.11 14.50
CA HIS A 99 4.28 -18.52 14.61
C HIS A 99 2.81 -18.70 15.00
N ARG A 100 2.06 -17.62 15.18
CA ARG A 100 0.63 -17.65 15.49
C ARG A 100 -0.16 -17.20 14.27
N PHE A 101 -0.98 -18.07 13.73
CA PHE A 101 -1.74 -17.81 12.51
C PHE A 101 -3.21 -18.13 12.68
N VAL A 102 -4.06 -17.28 12.17
CA VAL A 102 -5.47 -17.55 11.87
C VAL A 102 -5.59 -17.61 10.35
N THR A 103 -5.71 -18.80 9.79
CA THR A 103 -5.98 -18.98 8.37
C THR A 103 -7.46 -18.75 8.12
N THR A 104 -7.78 -17.71 7.36
CA THR A 104 -9.17 -17.40 6.99
C THR A 104 -9.58 -18.17 5.74
N ARG A 105 -10.89 -18.42 5.59
CA ARG A 105 -11.44 -18.89 4.31
C ARG A 105 -11.80 -17.69 3.45
N ASN A 106 -11.52 -17.80 2.16
CA ASN A 106 -11.72 -16.73 1.19
C ASN A 106 -13.18 -16.19 1.21
N GLY A 107 -13.32 -14.93 1.61
CA GLY A 107 -14.60 -14.23 1.68
C GLY A 107 -15.58 -14.77 2.73
N VAL A 108 -15.09 -15.50 3.74
CA VAL A 108 -15.88 -15.97 4.87
C VAL A 108 -15.51 -15.16 6.12
N PRO A 109 -16.47 -14.45 6.75
CA PRO A 109 -16.23 -13.71 7.97
C PRO A 109 -15.80 -14.61 9.14
N VAL A 110 -14.91 -14.09 9.98
CA VAL A 110 -14.43 -14.73 11.22
C VAL A 110 -14.56 -13.72 12.36
N ASP A 111 -15.12 -14.14 13.50
CA ASP A 111 -15.20 -13.32 14.70
C ASP A 111 -13.91 -13.48 15.54
N LEU A 112 -13.26 -12.37 15.87
CA LEU A 112 -11.99 -12.29 16.58
C LEU A 112 -12.08 -11.23 17.67
N ASP A 113 -12.11 -11.64 18.93
CA ASP A 113 -12.06 -10.74 20.10
C ASP A 113 -13.02 -9.52 20.01
N GLY A 114 -14.27 -9.76 19.59
CA GLY A 114 -15.30 -8.72 19.44
C GLY A 114 -15.27 -7.94 18.13
N VAL A 115 -14.37 -8.29 17.23
CA VAL A 115 -14.28 -7.73 15.86
C VAL A 115 -14.53 -8.83 14.86
N ARG A 116 -15.32 -8.56 13.83
CA ARG A 116 -15.51 -9.46 12.70
C ARG A 116 -14.61 -9.04 11.54
N VAL A 117 -13.81 -9.97 11.05
CA VAL A 117 -12.95 -9.73 9.89
C VAL A 117 -13.33 -10.66 8.74
N MET A 118 -13.13 -10.18 7.51
CA MET A 118 -13.28 -11.00 6.30
C MET A 118 -12.10 -10.69 5.37
N ILE A 119 -11.41 -11.74 4.91
CA ILE A 119 -10.36 -11.60 3.91
C ILE A 119 -10.83 -12.18 2.59
N VAL A 120 -10.66 -11.42 1.51
CA VAL A 120 -10.92 -11.87 0.14
C VAL A 120 -9.58 -12.01 -0.57
N ALA A 121 -9.16 -13.22 -0.83
CA ALA A 121 -7.96 -13.53 -1.58
C ALA A 121 -8.23 -13.49 -3.09
N ALA A 122 -7.38 -12.78 -3.84
CA ALA A 122 -7.42 -12.69 -5.30
C ALA A 122 -6.10 -13.20 -5.88
N THR A 123 -6.15 -14.20 -6.76
CA THR A 123 -4.96 -14.86 -7.32
C THR A 123 -4.81 -14.65 -8.82
N SER A 124 -5.76 -14.01 -9.46
CA SER A 124 -5.79 -13.76 -10.90
C SER A 124 -6.56 -12.46 -11.20
N PRO A 125 -6.14 -11.67 -12.19
CA PRO A 125 -5.12 -11.95 -13.21
C PRO A 125 -3.70 -11.46 -12.88
N SER A 126 -3.50 -10.68 -11.79
CA SER A 126 -2.28 -9.88 -11.64
C SER A 126 -1.14 -10.64 -10.97
N ASP A 127 -1.35 -11.32 -9.86
CA ASP A 127 -0.27 -11.81 -8.99
C ASP A 127 -0.12 -13.34 -8.99
N GLY A 128 -0.83 -14.01 -9.91
CA GLY A 128 -0.76 -15.47 -10.06
C GLY A 128 -1.10 -16.21 -8.75
N PRO A 129 -0.41 -17.31 -8.43
CA PRO A 129 -0.69 -18.09 -7.21
C PRO A 129 -0.23 -17.41 -5.91
N ILE A 130 0.72 -16.45 -5.99
CA ILE A 130 1.18 -15.66 -4.84
C ILE A 130 0.03 -14.83 -4.28
N GLY A 131 -0.81 -14.29 -5.19
CA GLY A 131 -2.04 -13.61 -4.85
C GLY A 131 -1.86 -12.22 -4.27
N ASP A 132 -2.99 -11.63 -3.96
CA ASP A 132 -3.19 -10.38 -3.24
C ASP A 132 -4.49 -10.51 -2.45
N SER A 133 -4.75 -9.67 -1.46
CA SER A 133 -5.96 -9.82 -0.66
C SER A 133 -6.51 -8.50 -0.13
N VAL A 134 -7.79 -8.52 0.19
CA VAL A 134 -8.56 -7.42 0.78
C VAL A 134 -8.94 -7.79 2.20
N LEU A 135 -8.88 -6.85 3.12
CA LEU A 135 -9.37 -7.01 4.49
C LEU A 135 -10.59 -6.12 4.73
N ALA A 136 -11.69 -6.72 5.16
CA ALA A 136 -12.84 -6.02 5.72
C ALA A 136 -12.87 -6.20 7.24
N VAL A 137 -13.22 -5.13 7.97
CA VAL A 137 -13.29 -5.10 9.43
C VAL A 137 -14.62 -4.51 9.86
N ASP A 138 -15.34 -5.20 10.76
CA ASP A 138 -16.61 -4.77 11.37
C ASP A 138 -16.47 -4.87 12.90
N ASP A 139 -16.61 -3.75 13.60
CA ASP A 139 -16.56 -3.69 15.07
C ASP A 139 -17.95 -3.66 15.72
N GLY A 140 -18.98 -3.87 14.93
CA GLY A 140 -20.37 -3.83 15.36
C GLY A 140 -21.00 -2.43 15.26
N GLU A 141 -20.20 -1.37 15.20
CA GLU A 141 -20.66 0.02 15.01
C GLU A 141 -20.29 0.57 13.65
N CYS A 142 -19.07 0.29 13.21
CA CYS A 142 -18.50 0.79 11.94
C CYS A 142 -17.88 -0.34 11.14
N ARG A 143 -17.85 -0.16 9.81
CA ARG A 143 -17.23 -1.10 8.87
C ARG A 143 -16.24 -0.43 7.96
N LEU A 144 -15.05 -1.01 7.91
CA LEU A 144 -13.93 -0.56 7.09
C LEU A 144 -13.57 -1.62 6.05
N LEU A 145 -13.33 -1.20 4.81
CA LEU A 145 -12.78 -2.02 3.75
C LEU A 145 -11.38 -1.52 3.39
N ASN A 146 -10.35 -2.27 3.74
CA ASN A 146 -8.99 -2.10 3.26
C ASN A 146 -8.80 -2.95 2.00
N GLN A 147 -9.06 -2.36 0.84
CA GLN A 147 -8.85 -3.03 -0.44
C GLN A 147 -7.38 -3.00 -0.87
N ASN A 148 -6.59 -2.07 -0.34
CA ASN A 148 -5.21 -1.78 -0.72
C ASN A 148 -5.04 -1.74 -2.26
N ASP A 149 -4.08 -2.45 -2.85
CA ASP A 149 -3.90 -2.54 -4.31
C ASP A 149 -4.48 -3.83 -4.92
N CYS A 150 -5.25 -4.59 -4.14
CA CYS A 150 -5.94 -5.78 -4.60
C CYS A 150 -7.07 -5.48 -5.60
N HIS A 151 -7.14 -6.25 -6.67
CA HIS A 151 -8.07 -6.07 -7.77
C HIS A 151 -8.93 -7.33 -8.03
N PRO A 152 -9.90 -7.67 -7.17
CA PRO A 152 -10.79 -8.81 -7.40
C PRO A 152 -11.54 -8.67 -8.74
N ARG A 153 -11.63 -9.76 -9.52
CA ARG A 153 -12.36 -9.76 -10.80
C ARG A 153 -13.84 -9.49 -10.64
N ASP A 154 -14.43 -10.02 -9.56
CA ASP A 154 -15.82 -9.81 -9.20
C ASP A 154 -15.89 -8.84 -8.02
N PRO A 155 -16.23 -7.55 -8.26
CA PRO A 155 -16.35 -6.57 -7.18
C PRO A 155 -17.46 -6.91 -6.17
N SER A 156 -18.43 -7.76 -6.51
CA SER A 156 -19.55 -8.11 -5.62
C SER A 156 -19.08 -8.82 -4.36
N VAL A 157 -17.94 -9.51 -4.42
CA VAL A 157 -17.36 -10.19 -3.24
C VAL A 157 -16.99 -9.21 -2.14
N LEU A 158 -16.65 -7.95 -2.50
CA LEU A 158 -16.29 -6.91 -1.55
C LEU A 158 -17.50 -6.47 -0.72
N GLY A 159 -18.71 -6.55 -1.27
CA GLY A 159 -19.94 -6.15 -0.58
C GLY A 159 -20.43 -7.11 0.51
N ARG A 160 -19.82 -8.29 0.68
CA ARG A 160 -20.33 -9.34 1.57
C ARG A 160 -20.40 -8.95 3.05
N LEU A 161 -19.52 -8.08 3.52
CA LEU A 161 -19.52 -7.54 4.90
C LEU A 161 -20.07 -6.10 4.96
N GLY A 162 -20.44 -5.51 3.83
CA GLY A 162 -20.99 -4.15 3.74
C GLY A 162 -22.39 -4.00 4.34
N PRO A 163 -22.95 -2.79 4.32
CA PRO A 163 -22.35 -1.56 3.77
C PRO A 163 -21.17 -1.07 4.61
N TYR A 164 -20.24 -0.33 3.96
CA TYR A 164 -19.03 0.19 4.62
C TYR A 164 -19.14 1.69 4.90
N ASP A 165 -18.59 2.10 6.03
CA ASP A 165 -18.42 3.51 6.40
C ASP A 165 -17.16 4.09 5.77
N LEU A 166 -16.10 3.28 5.63
CA LEU A 166 -14.82 3.68 5.05
C LEU A 166 -14.30 2.62 4.06
N HIS A 167 -13.88 3.08 2.88
CA HIS A 167 -13.21 2.27 1.87
C HIS A 167 -11.85 2.88 1.52
N LEU A 168 -10.79 2.12 1.70
CA LEU A 168 -9.43 2.50 1.32
C LEU A 168 -9.00 1.62 0.13
N LEU A 169 -8.54 2.26 -0.96
CA LEU A 169 -8.19 1.53 -2.19
C LEU A 169 -7.09 2.22 -3.00
N GLN A 170 -6.35 1.42 -3.75
CA GLN A 170 -5.38 1.91 -4.72
C GLN A 170 -6.09 2.69 -5.84
N TYR A 171 -5.57 3.88 -6.12
CA TYR A 171 -6.05 4.76 -7.20
C TYR A 171 -5.03 4.95 -8.32
N SER A 172 -3.77 4.66 -8.05
CA SER A 172 -2.63 4.79 -8.95
C SER A 172 -1.97 3.44 -9.16
N GLY A 173 -1.22 3.27 -10.21
CA GLY A 173 -0.51 2.02 -10.44
C GLY A 173 0.85 1.99 -9.75
N ALA A 174 1.37 0.79 -9.59
CA ALA A 174 2.63 0.52 -8.91
C ALA A 174 3.64 -0.21 -9.79
N ILE A 175 3.61 -0.08 -11.12
CA ILE A 175 4.57 -0.72 -12.00
C ILE A 175 5.27 0.27 -12.92
N TRP A 176 6.48 -0.05 -13.31
CA TRP A 176 7.38 0.81 -14.06
C TRP A 176 7.02 1.01 -15.55
N TYR A 177 6.25 0.10 -16.13
CA TYR A 177 5.84 0.21 -17.52
C TYR A 177 4.80 1.31 -17.73
N PRO A 178 4.94 2.18 -18.74
CA PRO A 178 6.00 2.21 -19.75
C PRO A 178 7.18 3.13 -19.40
N MET A 179 7.21 3.73 -18.20
CA MET A 179 8.08 4.85 -17.82
C MET A 179 9.56 4.58 -18.11
N VAL A 180 10.07 3.43 -17.64
CA VAL A 180 11.50 3.06 -17.74
C VAL A 180 11.86 2.31 -19.01
N TYR A 181 10.90 2.05 -19.89
CA TYR A 181 11.15 1.31 -21.13
C TYR A 181 11.67 2.24 -22.23
N ARG A 182 12.57 1.73 -23.08
CA ARG A 182 13.09 2.42 -24.25
C ARG A 182 12.09 2.32 -25.41
N LEU A 183 11.18 3.27 -25.47
CA LEU A 183 10.13 3.38 -26.49
C LEU A 183 10.26 4.74 -27.17
N ASP A 184 9.66 4.87 -28.36
CA ASP A 184 9.43 6.18 -28.97
C ASP A 184 8.65 7.08 -28.00
N PRO A 185 9.05 8.36 -27.81
CA PRO A 185 8.41 9.24 -26.85
C PRO A 185 6.89 9.39 -27.04
N GLY A 186 6.42 9.47 -28.27
CA GLY A 186 4.99 9.57 -28.58
C GLY A 186 4.23 8.29 -28.21
N ALA A 187 4.77 7.13 -28.58
CA ALA A 187 4.21 5.83 -28.22
C ALA A 187 4.21 5.62 -26.70
N LYS A 188 5.29 6.03 -26.01
CA LYS A 188 5.38 5.94 -24.55
C LYS A 188 4.31 6.79 -23.86
N ALA A 189 4.12 8.04 -24.29
CA ALA A 189 3.10 8.94 -23.77
C ALA A 189 1.68 8.40 -23.96
N GLU A 190 1.40 7.83 -25.15
CA GLU A 190 0.11 7.21 -25.45
C GLU A 190 -0.17 5.99 -24.55
N LEU A 191 0.81 5.10 -24.38
CA LEU A 191 0.71 3.95 -23.49
C LEU A 191 0.49 4.35 -22.04
N ALA A 192 1.20 5.39 -21.57
CA ALA A 192 1.05 5.92 -20.23
C ALA A 192 -0.33 6.54 -20.01
N ARG A 193 -0.82 7.33 -20.98
CA ARG A 193 -2.17 7.91 -20.95
C ARG A 193 -3.23 6.82 -20.85
N ALA A 194 -3.19 5.85 -21.74
CA ALA A 194 -4.14 4.73 -21.76
C ALA A 194 -4.09 3.91 -20.46
N LYS A 195 -2.91 3.79 -19.84
CA LYS A 195 -2.76 3.11 -18.55
C LYS A 195 -3.38 3.92 -17.42
N ARG A 196 -3.10 5.22 -17.31
CA ARG A 196 -3.74 6.09 -16.29
C ARG A 196 -5.26 6.04 -16.38
N GLU A 197 -5.81 6.19 -17.60
CA GLU A 197 -7.25 6.13 -17.82
C GLU A 197 -7.87 4.82 -17.34
N ARG A 198 -7.23 3.68 -17.64
CA ARG A 198 -7.69 2.38 -17.15
C ARG A 198 -7.62 2.24 -15.64
N GLN A 199 -6.54 2.76 -15.01
CA GLN A 199 -6.38 2.73 -13.54
C GLN A 199 -7.45 3.55 -12.86
N VAL A 200 -7.68 4.78 -13.31
CA VAL A 200 -8.74 5.65 -12.79
C VAL A 200 -10.12 5.02 -12.99
N ALA A 201 -10.43 4.55 -14.19
CA ALA A 201 -11.71 3.91 -14.48
C ALA A 201 -11.97 2.68 -13.59
N ARG A 202 -10.93 1.88 -13.34
CA ARG A 202 -10.99 0.71 -12.44
C ARG A 202 -11.27 1.14 -11.01
N ALA A 203 -10.52 2.10 -10.46
CA ALA A 203 -10.71 2.60 -9.10
C ALA A 203 -12.11 3.18 -8.91
N LEU A 204 -12.58 4.04 -9.83
CA LEU A 204 -13.94 4.57 -9.81
C LEU A 204 -15.00 3.47 -9.94
N GLY A 205 -14.70 2.40 -10.67
CA GLY A 205 -15.56 1.21 -10.76
C GLY A 205 -15.74 0.50 -9.42
N TYR A 206 -14.63 0.29 -8.68
CA TYR A 206 -14.69 -0.29 -7.32
C TYR A 206 -15.42 0.63 -6.34
N ILE A 207 -15.16 1.94 -6.37
CA ILE A 207 -15.86 2.91 -5.51
C ILE A 207 -17.37 2.83 -5.70
N ARG A 208 -17.85 2.76 -6.97
CA ARG A 208 -19.28 2.60 -7.27
C ARG A 208 -19.84 1.25 -6.79
N ALA A 209 -19.09 0.19 -7.02
CA ALA A 209 -19.53 -1.16 -6.67
C ALA A 209 -19.62 -1.37 -5.15
N VAL A 210 -18.69 -0.82 -4.38
CA VAL A 210 -18.65 -0.90 -2.92
C VAL A 210 -19.64 0.06 -2.29
N GLY A 211 -19.76 1.28 -2.79
CA GLY A 211 -20.73 2.28 -2.31
C GLY A 211 -20.51 2.71 -0.87
N ALA A 212 -19.27 2.78 -0.40
CA ALA A 212 -18.94 3.21 0.95
C ALA A 212 -19.28 4.68 1.20
N ALA A 213 -19.60 5.02 2.47
CA ALA A 213 -19.95 6.39 2.86
C ALA A 213 -18.77 7.35 2.71
N ARG A 214 -17.53 6.88 2.93
CA ARG A 214 -16.28 7.63 2.75
C ARG A 214 -15.26 6.79 2.00
N VAL A 215 -14.41 7.46 1.21
CA VAL A 215 -13.35 6.81 0.41
C VAL A 215 -12.05 7.54 0.63
N VAL A 216 -11.03 6.83 1.05
CA VAL A 216 -9.64 7.32 1.12
C VAL A 216 -8.86 6.65 0.00
N PRO A 217 -8.47 7.38 -1.07
CA PRO A 217 -7.51 6.87 -2.02
C PRO A 217 -6.15 6.69 -1.33
N PHE A 218 -5.61 5.47 -1.33
CA PHE A 218 -4.31 5.18 -0.72
C PHE A 218 -3.56 4.09 -1.51
N ALA A 219 -2.53 3.43 -0.98
CA ALA A 219 -1.67 2.55 -1.76
C ALA A 219 -1.25 3.21 -3.10
N GLY A 220 -0.88 4.49 -3.00
CA GLY A 220 -0.55 5.34 -4.14
C GLY A 220 0.92 5.26 -4.52
N PRO A 221 1.40 6.16 -5.38
CA PRO A 221 2.76 6.07 -5.91
C PRO A 221 3.82 6.20 -4.80
N PRO A 222 4.97 5.49 -4.94
CA PRO A 222 6.12 5.69 -4.07
C PRO A 222 6.81 7.03 -4.38
N ALA A 223 7.73 7.45 -3.50
CA ALA A 223 8.72 8.46 -3.82
C ALA A 223 9.97 7.81 -4.43
N PHE A 224 10.48 8.41 -5.52
CA PHE A 224 11.73 8.05 -6.16
C PHE A 224 12.83 9.02 -5.70
N LEU A 225 13.59 8.65 -4.68
CA LEU A 225 14.58 9.53 -4.06
C LEU A 225 15.99 9.39 -4.65
N ASP A 226 16.31 8.30 -5.36
CA ASP A 226 17.57 8.19 -6.08
C ASP A 226 17.67 9.28 -7.16
N PRO A 227 18.79 10.03 -7.23
CA PRO A 227 18.98 11.11 -8.22
C PRO A 227 18.72 10.67 -9.66
N ALA A 228 19.04 9.44 -10.02
CA ALA A 228 18.81 8.90 -11.37
C ALA A 228 17.32 8.64 -11.66
N LEU A 229 16.50 8.46 -10.63
CA LEU A 229 15.07 8.16 -10.73
C LEU A 229 14.19 9.35 -10.37
N PHE A 230 14.78 10.44 -9.84
CA PHE A 230 14.03 11.55 -9.27
C PHE A 230 13.02 12.18 -10.22
N ALA A 231 13.33 12.21 -11.52
CA ALA A 231 12.42 12.70 -12.56
C ALA A 231 11.11 11.90 -12.67
N LEU A 232 11.07 10.65 -12.17
CA LEU A 232 9.86 9.82 -12.16
C LEU A 232 8.80 10.34 -11.18
N ASN A 233 9.14 11.24 -10.27
CA ASN A 233 8.17 11.90 -9.38
C ASN A 233 7.39 13.03 -10.08
N ASP A 234 7.80 13.47 -11.27
CA ASP A 234 7.24 14.65 -11.93
C ASP A 234 5.91 14.31 -12.62
N VAL A 235 4.89 14.24 -11.79
CA VAL A 235 3.52 13.97 -12.21
C VAL A 235 2.92 15.22 -12.82
N GLY A 236 2.55 15.15 -14.07
CA GLY A 236 1.92 16.27 -14.78
C GLY A 236 2.85 17.02 -15.74
N ARG A 237 4.16 16.87 -15.64
CA ARG A 237 5.11 17.40 -16.63
C ARG A 237 5.61 16.34 -17.60
N ASP A 238 5.78 15.10 -17.13
CA ASP A 238 6.14 13.98 -18.01
C ASP A 238 4.89 13.26 -18.51
N PRO A 239 4.54 13.37 -19.79
CA PRO A 239 3.37 12.68 -20.34
C PRO A 239 3.50 11.14 -20.29
N ALA A 240 4.71 10.61 -20.09
CA ALA A 240 4.97 9.18 -19.90
C ALA A 240 4.78 8.73 -18.44
N ASN A 241 4.58 9.63 -17.49
CA ASN A 241 4.33 9.28 -16.09
C ASN A 241 2.94 8.66 -15.92
N ILE A 242 2.87 7.56 -15.14
CA ILE A 242 1.62 6.84 -14.88
C ILE A 242 1.06 7.10 -13.48
N PHE A 243 1.81 7.75 -12.60
CA PHE A 243 1.47 7.94 -11.21
C PHE A 243 0.66 9.23 -11.02
N LEU A 244 -0.56 9.09 -10.58
CA LEU A 244 -1.41 10.22 -10.18
C LEU A 244 -1.18 10.51 -8.69
N ASP A 245 -1.21 11.77 -8.33
CA ASP A 245 -1.24 12.20 -6.93
C ASP A 245 -2.65 12.07 -6.35
N GLN A 246 -2.74 11.85 -5.05
CA GLN A 246 -4.00 11.68 -4.35
C GLN A 246 -4.97 12.86 -4.57
N PRO A 247 -4.55 14.16 -4.48
CA PRO A 247 -5.45 15.28 -4.77
C PRO A 247 -6.02 15.24 -6.20
N GLN A 248 -5.19 14.88 -7.20
CA GLN A 248 -5.63 14.78 -8.59
C GLN A 248 -6.72 13.70 -8.75
N PHE A 249 -6.56 12.57 -8.07
CA PHE A 249 -7.58 11.52 -8.11
C PHE A 249 -8.87 11.95 -7.41
N LEU A 250 -8.78 12.68 -6.29
CA LEU A 250 -9.95 13.25 -5.61
C LEU A 250 -10.71 14.22 -6.50
N ASP A 251 -10.00 15.07 -7.27
CA ASP A 251 -10.63 15.95 -8.27
C ASP A 251 -11.36 15.14 -9.35
N MET A 252 -10.76 14.01 -9.80
CA MET A 252 -11.40 13.12 -10.76
C MET A 252 -12.63 12.40 -10.18
N MET A 253 -12.61 12.03 -8.89
CA MET A 253 -13.78 11.50 -8.18
C MET A 253 -14.91 12.55 -8.17
N ALA A 254 -14.62 13.79 -7.75
CA ALA A 254 -15.59 14.87 -7.71
C ALA A 254 -16.17 15.16 -9.11
N ALA A 255 -15.32 15.21 -10.14
CA ALA A 255 -15.77 15.37 -11.54
C ALA A 255 -16.65 14.21 -12.03
N ALA A 256 -16.53 13.01 -11.43
CA ALA A 256 -17.38 11.85 -11.69
C ALA A 256 -18.64 11.81 -10.81
N GLY A 257 -18.93 12.86 -10.03
CA GLY A 257 -20.08 12.97 -9.13
C GLY A 257 -19.94 12.13 -7.85
N MET A 258 -18.70 11.90 -7.39
CA MET A 258 -18.37 11.14 -6.19
C MET A 258 -17.76 12.05 -5.13
N ASP A 259 -18.58 12.61 -4.25
CA ASP A 259 -18.17 13.61 -3.24
C ASP A 259 -17.71 13.00 -1.91
N GLN A 260 -17.68 11.65 -1.79
CA GLN A 260 -17.29 10.92 -0.59
C GLN A 260 -15.75 10.78 -0.43
N GLY A 261 -14.96 11.35 -1.34
CA GLY A 261 -13.50 11.31 -1.30
C GLY A 261 -12.93 12.09 -0.13
N VAL A 262 -11.93 11.53 0.55
CA VAL A 262 -11.26 12.10 1.71
C VAL A 262 -9.75 12.07 1.49
N LEU A 263 -9.11 13.22 1.66
CA LEU A 263 -7.64 13.31 1.65
C LEU A 263 -7.09 12.82 2.99
N ALA A 264 -6.16 11.87 2.94
CA ALA A 264 -5.43 11.42 4.12
C ALA A 264 -4.03 10.97 3.72
N VAL A 265 -3.03 11.35 4.50
CA VAL A 265 -1.60 11.12 4.23
C VAL A 265 -0.97 10.29 5.35
N ALA A 266 0.26 9.85 5.19
CA ALA A 266 1.01 9.17 6.25
C ALA A 266 1.00 10.00 7.55
N GLY A 267 0.70 9.35 8.68
CA GLY A 267 0.51 9.98 9.98
C GLY A 267 -0.88 10.57 10.22
N SER A 268 -1.79 10.54 9.22
CA SER A 268 -3.19 10.94 9.49
C SER A 268 -3.88 9.92 10.38
N GLU A 269 -4.67 10.45 11.32
CA GLU A 269 -5.54 9.69 12.21
C GLU A 269 -6.99 9.90 11.80
N LEU A 270 -7.73 8.82 11.64
CA LEU A 270 -9.13 8.80 11.24
C LEU A 270 -9.97 8.24 12.39
N GLU A 271 -10.87 9.07 12.92
CA GLU A 271 -11.88 8.66 13.88
C GLU A 271 -13.18 8.34 13.17
N LEU A 272 -13.51 7.06 13.08
CA LEU A 272 -14.71 6.56 12.43
C LEU A 272 -15.77 6.24 13.46
N ALA A 273 -16.91 6.89 13.37
CA ALA A 273 -18.12 6.64 14.13
C ALA A 273 -19.32 6.54 13.18
N PRO A 274 -20.47 5.97 13.60
CA PRO A 274 -21.64 5.86 12.74
C PRO A 274 -22.02 7.16 12.04
N GLY A 275 -21.95 7.18 10.70
CA GLY A 275 -22.24 8.34 9.86
C GLY A 275 -21.21 9.49 9.91
N ARG A 276 -20.10 9.35 10.63
CA ARG A 276 -19.09 10.41 10.82
C ARG A 276 -17.68 9.87 10.62
N LEU A 277 -16.87 10.66 9.91
CA LEU A 277 -15.42 10.50 9.83
C LEU A 277 -14.75 11.83 10.17
N GLU A 278 -13.87 11.83 11.16
CA GLU A 278 -12.95 12.93 11.43
C GLU A 278 -11.53 12.56 11.05
N VAL A 279 -10.80 13.51 10.46
CA VAL A 279 -9.42 13.30 10.02
C VAL A 279 -8.54 14.35 10.66
N THR A 280 -7.52 13.89 11.38
CA THR A 280 -6.46 14.74 11.95
C THR A 280 -5.14 14.42 11.24
N HIS A 281 -4.50 15.42 10.67
CA HIS A 281 -3.25 15.27 9.97
C HIS A 281 -2.05 15.57 10.86
N ALA A 282 -1.08 14.65 10.96
CA ALA A 282 0.19 14.93 11.63
C ALA A 282 1.08 15.87 10.80
N VAL A 283 0.93 15.84 9.47
CA VAL A 283 1.59 16.73 8.51
C VAL A 283 0.52 17.41 7.68
N ASP A 284 0.57 18.74 7.57
CA ASP A 284 -0.34 19.46 6.72
C ASP A 284 -0.23 18.97 5.26
N PRO A 285 -1.30 18.44 4.65
CA PRO A 285 -1.27 18.04 3.25
C PRO A 285 -0.81 19.15 2.30
N ALA A 286 -1.08 20.42 2.62
CA ALA A 286 -0.59 21.55 1.82
C ALA A 286 0.94 21.65 1.81
N ALA A 287 1.61 21.25 2.89
CA ALA A 287 3.07 21.20 2.93
C ALA A 287 3.65 20.11 2.02
N VAL A 288 2.86 19.07 1.72
CA VAL A 288 3.28 17.99 0.81
C VAL A 288 3.01 18.36 -0.65
N TRP A 289 1.80 18.85 -0.93
CA TRP A 289 1.30 19.01 -2.30
C TRP A 289 1.49 20.41 -2.86
N GLY A 290 1.66 21.46 -2.01
CA GLY A 290 1.82 22.84 -2.44
C GLY A 290 3.09 23.10 -3.26
N ASP A 291 4.22 22.46 -2.86
CA ASP A 291 5.43 22.34 -3.67
C ASP A 291 6.02 20.93 -3.49
N LYS A 292 5.42 19.97 -4.19
CA LYS A 292 5.83 18.57 -4.15
C LYS A 292 7.31 18.40 -4.49
N ALA A 293 7.85 19.20 -5.41
CA ALA A 293 9.25 19.09 -5.81
C ALA A 293 10.19 19.51 -4.67
N ALA A 294 9.89 20.60 -3.97
CA ALA A 294 10.67 21.02 -2.81
C ALA A 294 10.54 20.01 -1.65
N TYR A 295 9.33 19.52 -1.39
CA TYR A 295 9.09 18.46 -0.40
C TYR A 295 9.94 17.21 -0.67
N LEU A 296 9.94 16.72 -1.91
CA LEU A 296 10.71 15.53 -2.29
C LEU A 296 12.23 15.75 -2.21
N ARG A 297 12.74 16.94 -2.53
CA ARG A 297 14.16 17.26 -2.34
C ARG A 297 14.56 17.24 -0.86
N ALA A 298 13.74 17.84 0.00
CA ALA A 298 13.95 17.78 1.45
C ALA A 298 13.87 16.34 1.97
N TYR A 299 12.96 15.53 1.44
CA TYR A 299 12.84 14.11 1.75
C TYR A 299 14.09 13.33 1.30
N GLN A 300 14.55 13.55 0.08
CA GLN A 300 15.80 12.95 -0.45
C GLN A 300 16.99 13.22 0.48
N GLU A 301 17.16 14.45 0.95
CA GLU A 301 18.25 14.80 1.84
C GLU A 301 18.14 14.09 3.21
N ARG A 302 16.92 14.00 3.77
CA ARG A 302 16.70 13.25 5.02
C ARG A 302 17.02 11.76 4.89
N ARG A 303 16.79 11.16 3.71
CA ARG A 303 17.01 9.73 3.44
C ARG A 303 18.33 9.39 2.78
N LYS A 304 19.23 10.36 2.65
CA LYS A 304 20.51 10.22 1.94
C LYS A 304 21.35 9.04 2.43
N ALA A 305 21.46 8.86 3.74
CA ALA A 305 22.22 7.74 4.31
C ALA A 305 21.61 6.38 3.96
N GLN A 306 20.28 6.27 3.94
CA GLN A 306 19.60 5.05 3.51
C GLN A 306 19.79 4.79 2.02
N LEU A 307 19.71 5.82 1.18
CA LEU A 307 19.98 5.71 -0.25
C LEU A 307 21.40 5.22 -0.53
N GLU A 308 22.38 5.73 0.21
CA GLU A 308 23.78 5.31 0.09
C GLU A 308 23.98 3.85 0.54
N ALA A 309 23.29 3.42 1.60
CA ALA A 309 23.37 2.05 2.09
C ALA A 309 22.74 1.02 1.14
N GLU A 310 21.68 1.39 0.43
CA GLU A 310 21.00 0.53 -0.54
C GLU A 310 21.71 0.44 -1.90
N ARG A 311 22.66 1.34 -2.18
CA ARG A 311 23.39 1.31 -3.45
C ARG A 311 24.29 0.08 -3.52
N PRO A 312 24.24 -0.69 -4.64
CA PRO A 312 25.15 -1.81 -4.85
C PRO A 312 26.62 -1.34 -4.72
N GLN A 313 27.39 -1.97 -3.86
CA GLN A 313 28.80 -1.64 -3.74
C GLN A 313 29.54 -2.07 -5.02
N PRO A 314 30.41 -1.22 -5.61
CA PRO A 314 31.11 -1.53 -6.87
C PRO A 314 31.92 -2.84 -6.85
N ALA A 315 32.35 -3.29 -5.67
CA ALA A 315 33.13 -4.52 -5.50
C ALA A 315 32.36 -5.80 -5.83
N LEU A 316 31.02 -5.79 -5.81
CA LEU A 316 30.19 -6.94 -6.20
C LEU A 316 30.04 -7.05 -7.72
N ALA A 317 30.25 -5.97 -8.47
CA ALA A 317 30.12 -5.95 -9.93
C ALA A 317 31.39 -6.45 -10.67
N ALA A 318 32.55 -6.46 -10.00
CA ALA A 318 33.83 -6.70 -10.66
C ALA A 318 34.30 -8.17 -10.71
N GLY A 319 33.57 -9.13 -10.12
CA GLY A 319 34.08 -10.49 -9.95
C GLY A 319 33.16 -11.66 -10.27
N ARG A 320 31.92 -11.42 -10.73
CA ARG A 320 30.98 -12.53 -10.99
C ARG A 320 30.66 -12.66 -12.47
N GLY A 321 30.97 -13.82 -13.06
CA GLY A 321 30.53 -14.18 -14.40
C GLY A 321 29.00 -14.27 -14.51
N GLY A 322 28.47 -14.31 -15.75
CA GLY A 322 27.03 -14.23 -16.02
C GLY A 322 26.16 -15.29 -15.30
N GLU A 323 26.73 -16.43 -14.89
CA GLU A 323 26.04 -17.48 -14.13
C GLU A 323 25.76 -17.06 -12.67
N ASP A 324 26.65 -16.27 -12.07
CA ASP A 324 26.46 -15.72 -10.71
C ASP A 324 25.39 -14.62 -10.66
N LEU A 325 25.20 -13.90 -11.77
CA LEU A 325 24.15 -12.87 -11.86
C LEU A 325 22.76 -13.50 -11.91
N ALA A 326 22.61 -14.62 -12.64
CA ALA A 326 21.36 -15.36 -12.68
C ALA A 326 21.00 -15.99 -11.34
N ALA A 327 21.97 -16.54 -10.63
CA ALA A 327 21.79 -17.08 -9.27
C ALA A 327 21.46 -15.97 -8.25
N ALA A 328 22.11 -14.81 -8.35
CA ALA A 328 21.82 -13.65 -7.51
C ALA A 328 20.43 -13.07 -7.80
N LEU A 329 19.99 -13.05 -9.05
CA LEU A 329 18.64 -12.63 -9.43
C LEU A 329 17.58 -13.63 -8.97
N ALA A 330 17.85 -14.93 -9.06
CA ALA A 330 16.94 -15.96 -8.57
C ALA A 330 16.79 -15.98 -7.04
N ALA A 331 17.86 -15.65 -6.30
CA ALA A 331 17.80 -15.46 -4.85
C ALA A 331 17.16 -14.14 -4.42
N TRP A 332 16.91 -13.25 -5.38
CA TRP A 332 16.37 -11.92 -5.16
C TRP A 332 14.86 -11.84 -5.48
N TRP A 333 14.36 -12.79 -6.28
CA TRP A 333 12.93 -13.05 -6.50
C TRP A 333 12.39 -13.95 -5.37
#